data_e4ad2e83a2604865e7626e3624237f45
#
_entry.id   e4ad2e83a2604865e7626e3624237f45
#
_cell.length_a   1.000
_cell.length_b   1.000
_cell.length_c   1.000
_cell.angle_alpha   90.00
_cell.angle_beta   90.00
_cell.angle_gamma   90.00
#
_symmetry.space_group_name_H-M   'P 1'
#
loop_
_entity.id
_entity.type
_entity.pdbx_description
1 polymer ?
#
loop_
_entity_poly.entity_id
_entity_poly.type
_entity_poly.pdbx_seq_one_letter_code
_entity_poly.pdbx_strand_id
1 'polypeptide(L)'
;MKRLFSLLMFCLLLLVSAAALAAPYGVYPYVRADNKGNGNASLFLFYTQSGVFASVATYDVEDGDAPIFKGVGVLENGTLVLEDYLFDVDVNSEERRHFAYPSQPLPCEARVNEGKQVVLLPTVDLREMGVTKISEPDISGTYKYKSGEGESSEGASADYRLALYFLKKLPVENTGLDLCSKDYRFDYDVTGAWEQNNVLNSYMLPGDYYAIYVYNKNDEKVMTYYVHSKLWNALRVNAAGEVKILCSNDAIG
;
A
#
# COMPACT_ATOMS: atom_id res chain seq x y z
N MET A 1 -26.04 30.76 -31.98
CA MET A 1 -24.76 31.08 -31.37
C MET A 1 -24.72 30.95 -29.85
N LYS A 2 -25.63 31.55 -29.08
CA LYS A 2 -25.59 31.47 -27.59
C LYS A 2 -25.66 30.05 -27.01
N ARG A 3 -26.44 29.13 -27.63
CA ARG A 3 -26.57 27.72 -27.16
C ARG A 3 -25.31 26.89 -27.43
N LEU A 4 -24.61 27.16 -28.54
CA LEU A 4 -23.36 26.47 -28.88
C LEU A 4 -22.22 26.89 -27.92
N PHE A 5 -22.20 28.19 -27.55
CA PHE A 5 -21.23 28.73 -26.60
C PHE A 5 -21.42 28.16 -25.17
N SER A 6 -22.69 28.00 -24.77
CA SER A 6 -23.04 27.40 -23.48
C SER A 6 -22.66 25.90 -23.40
N LEU A 7 -22.86 25.17 -24.51
CA LEU A 7 -22.47 23.76 -24.60
C LEU A 7 -20.95 23.59 -24.55
N LEU A 8 -20.22 24.46 -25.29
CA LEU A 8 -18.75 24.45 -25.32
C LEU A 8 -18.16 24.78 -23.95
N MET A 9 -18.74 25.74 -23.26
CA MET A 9 -18.32 26.14 -21.91
C MET A 9 -18.63 25.04 -20.87
N PHE A 10 -19.75 24.31 -21.03
CA PHE A 10 -20.09 23.17 -20.18
C PHE A 10 -19.14 21.99 -20.41
N CYS A 11 -18.78 21.71 -21.67
CA CYS A 11 -17.78 20.71 -22.00
C CYS A 11 -16.38 21.10 -21.51
N LEU A 12 -16.01 22.39 -21.58
CA LEU A 12 -14.74 22.89 -21.03
C LEU A 12 -14.70 22.77 -19.50
N LEU A 13 -15.81 23.07 -18.82
CA LEU A 13 -15.94 22.89 -17.36
C LEU A 13 -15.88 21.41 -16.96
N LEU A 14 -16.45 20.52 -17.76
CA LEU A 14 -16.35 19.07 -17.52
C LEU A 14 -14.92 18.57 -17.77
N LEU A 15 -14.21 19.11 -18.75
CA LEU A 15 -12.80 18.78 -19.02
C LEU A 15 -11.86 19.33 -17.91
N VAL A 16 -12.18 20.49 -17.35
CA VAL A 16 -11.41 21.06 -16.21
C VAL A 16 -11.73 20.33 -14.91
N SER A 17 -12.94 19.81 -14.74
CA SER A 17 -13.28 18.98 -13.56
C SER A 17 -12.72 17.57 -13.65
N ALA A 18 -12.38 17.07 -14.83
CA ALA A 18 -11.71 15.79 -15.03
C ALA A 18 -10.17 15.87 -14.87
N ALA A 19 -9.62 17.06 -14.88
CA ALA A 19 -8.27 17.33 -14.40
C ALA A 19 -8.29 17.51 -12.86
N ALA A 20 -8.89 16.56 -12.12
CA ALA A 20 -8.45 16.29 -10.78
C ALA A 20 -6.94 16.08 -10.91
N LEU A 21 -6.16 17.04 -10.40
CA LEU A 21 -4.69 17.01 -10.40
C LEU A 21 -4.32 15.60 -9.91
N ALA A 22 -3.98 14.73 -10.85
CA ALA A 22 -3.43 13.44 -10.52
C ALA A 22 -2.20 13.79 -9.68
N ALA A 23 -2.22 13.41 -8.42
CA ALA A 23 -1.07 13.64 -7.56
C ALA A 23 0.14 13.05 -8.29
N PRO A 24 1.26 13.76 -8.35
CA PRO A 24 2.45 13.20 -8.98
C PRO A 24 2.78 11.86 -8.32
N TYR A 25 3.35 10.95 -9.07
CA TYR A 25 3.82 9.68 -8.54
C TYR A 25 4.69 9.92 -7.31
N GLY A 26 4.41 9.19 -6.24
CA GLY A 26 5.12 9.40 -4.99
C GLY A 26 4.46 8.74 -3.79
N VAL A 27 5.09 8.89 -2.64
CA VAL A 27 4.57 8.42 -1.36
C VAL A 27 4.16 9.61 -0.52
N TYR A 28 2.91 9.61 -0.08
CA TYR A 28 2.30 10.70 0.67
C TYR A 28 1.94 10.20 2.07
N PRO A 29 2.70 10.64 3.11
CA PRO A 29 2.44 10.29 4.48
C PRO A 29 1.34 11.18 5.08
N TYR A 30 0.40 10.57 5.80
CA TYR A 30 -0.63 11.23 6.57
C TYR A 30 -0.66 10.69 7.98
N VAL A 31 -0.92 11.54 8.93
CA VAL A 31 -1.10 11.17 10.34
C VAL A 31 -2.46 11.64 10.83
N ARG A 32 -3.07 10.88 11.73
CA ARG A 32 -4.35 11.27 12.33
C ARG A 32 -4.16 12.50 13.19
N ALA A 33 -5.07 13.49 12.99
CA ALA A 33 -4.95 14.81 13.58
C ALA A 33 -5.40 14.87 15.04
N ASP A 34 -6.22 13.94 15.47
CA ASP A 34 -6.85 13.90 16.79
C ASP A 34 -6.37 12.69 17.57
N ASN A 35 -5.53 12.92 18.57
CA ASN A 35 -5.13 11.94 19.57
C ASN A 35 -6.25 11.70 20.59
N LYS A 36 -7.45 11.36 20.16
CA LYS A 36 -8.56 11.04 21.07
C LYS A 36 -8.44 9.61 21.58
N GLY A 37 -7.47 9.38 22.45
CA GLY A 37 -7.46 8.22 23.33
C GLY A 37 -7.14 6.84 22.72
N ASN A 38 -7.09 6.70 21.41
CA ASN A 38 -7.00 5.39 20.72
C ASN A 38 -5.69 5.19 19.97
N GLY A 39 -4.60 5.77 20.46
CA GLY A 39 -3.27 5.60 19.83
C GLY A 39 -3.02 6.49 18.63
N ASN A 40 -1.79 6.44 18.16
CA ASN A 40 -1.38 7.11 16.93
C ASN A 40 -1.83 6.29 15.71
N ALA A 41 -2.21 6.97 14.64
CA ALA A 41 -2.54 6.31 13.39
C ALA A 41 -1.80 6.98 12.23
N SER A 42 -1.34 6.17 11.29
CA SER A 42 -0.69 6.62 10.07
C SER A 42 -1.39 6.03 8.86
N LEU A 43 -1.40 6.80 7.78
CA LEU A 43 -1.87 6.39 6.46
C LEU A 43 -0.80 6.82 5.45
N PHE A 44 -0.34 5.90 4.63
CA PHE A 44 0.54 6.17 3.51
C PHE A 44 -0.20 5.88 2.21
N LEU A 45 -0.20 6.86 1.29
CA LEU A 45 -0.71 6.68 -0.07
C LEU A 45 0.46 6.62 -1.05
N PHE A 46 0.51 5.55 -1.84
CA PHE A 46 1.52 5.28 -2.86
C PHE A 46 0.89 5.48 -4.23
N TYR A 47 1.13 6.61 -4.86
CA TYR A 47 0.67 6.90 -6.22
C TYR A 47 1.63 6.27 -7.21
N THR A 48 1.16 5.30 -7.98
CA THR A 48 1.93 4.53 -8.95
C THR A 48 1.26 4.52 -10.31
N GLN A 49 1.93 4.04 -11.34
CA GLN A 49 1.33 3.83 -12.67
C GLN A 49 0.18 2.80 -12.64
N SER A 50 0.21 1.87 -11.68
CA SER A 50 -0.78 0.79 -11.55
C SER A 50 -1.96 1.15 -10.63
N GLY A 51 -2.00 2.38 -10.09
CA GLY A 51 -3.05 2.84 -9.19
C GLY A 51 -2.52 3.44 -7.90
N VAL A 52 -3.42 3.71 -6.96
CA VAL A 52 -3.09 4.26 -5.65
C VAL A 52 -3.20 3.17 -4.60
N PHE A 53 -2.07 2.75 -4.08
CA PHE A 53 -1.98 1.78 -3.00
C PHE A 53 -1.93 2.49 -1.66
N ALA A 54 -2.42 1.83 -0.62
CA ALA A 54 -2.45 2.40 0.72
C ALA A 54 -1.92 1.41 1.77
N SER A 55 -1.27 1.96 2.79
CA SER A 55 -0.96 1.27 4.03
C SER A 55 -1.52 2.09 5.19
N VAL A 56 -2.28 1.44 6.07
CA VAL A 56 -2.85 2.05 7.27
C VAL A 56 -2.34 1.29 8.48
N ALA A 57 -1.92 2.01 9.52
CA ALA A 57 -1.55 1.41 10.79
C ALA A 57 -2.06 2.24 11.96
N THR A 58 -2.46 1.57 13.04
CA THR A 58 -2.68 2.19 14.35
C THR A 58 -1.74 1.55 15.36
N TYR A 59 -1.32 2.33 16.33
CA TYR A 59 -0.33 1.94 17.33
C TYR A 59 -0.89 2.13 18.73
N ASP A 60 -0.41 1.31 19.67
CA ASP A 60 -0.75 1.47 21.08
C ASP A 60 -0.28 2.82 21.61
N VAL A 61 -1.06 3.41 22.53
CA VAL A 61 -0.71 4.68 23.20
C VAL A 61 0.43 4.47 24.18
N GLU A 62 0.47 3.30 24.83
CA GLU A 62 1.44 2.98 25.89
C GLU A 62 2.73 2.39 25.30
N ASP A 63 2.63 1.65 24.19
CA ASP A 63 3.74 1.06 23.46
C ASP A 63 3.70 1.54 22.00
N GLY A 64 4.15 2.78 21.80
CA GLY A 64 4.01 3.52 20.53
C GLY A 64 4.62 2.87 19.30
N ASP A 65 5.39 1.79 19.45
CA ASP A 65 6.05 1.08 18.36
C ASP A 65 5.29 -0.18 17.93
N ALA A 66 4.31 -0.62 18.74
CA ALA A 66 3.60 -1.85 18.45
C ALA A 66 2.28 -1.60 17.71
N PRO A 67 2.11 -2.12 16.49
CA PRO A 67 0.86 -1.93 15.75
C PRO A 67 -0.27 -2.73 16.39
N ILE A 68 -1.42 -2.08 16.61
CA ILE A 68 -2.69 -2.71 16.99
C ILE A 68 -3.42 -3.18 15.73
N PHE A 69 -3.37 -2.37 14.68
CA PHE A 69 -3.92 -2.65 13.35
C PHE A 69 -2.89 -2.33 12.29
N LYS A 70 -2.84 -3.15 11.27
CA LYS A 70 -2.07 -2.89 10.05
C LYS A 70 -2.82 -3.45 8.86
N GLY A 71 -3.03 -2.62 7.84
CA GLY A 71 -3.75 -3.03 6.64
C GLY A 71 -3.18 -2.39 5.39
N VAL A 72 -3.28 -3.12 4.30
CA VAL A 72 -2.90 -2.67 2.96
C VAL A 72 -4.04 -2.88 1.98
N GLY A 73 -4.16 -1.97 1.02
CA GLY A 73 -5.24 -2.00 0.06
C GLY A 73 -5.05 -1.02 -1.10
N VAL A 74 -6.11 -0.83 -1.86
CA VAL A 74 -6.18 0.06 -3.02
C VAL A 74 -7.21 1.15 -2.77
N LEU A 75 -6.85 2.38 -3.12
CA LEU A 75 -7.75 3.53 -3.13
C LEU A 75 -8.28 3.76 -4.54
N GLU A 76 -9.57 3.54 -4.74
CA GLU A 76 -10.25 3.75 -6.02
C GLU A 76 -11.58 4.48 -5.81
N ASN A 77 -11.85 5.50 -6.62
CA ASN A 77 -13.13 6.20 -6.65
C ASN A 77 -13.64 6.67 -5.27
N GLY A 78 -12.74 7.11 -4.40
CA GLY A 78 -13.10 7.56 -3.05
C GLY A 78 -13.37 6.44 -2.05
N THR A 79 -13.03 5.20 -2.41
CA THR A 79 -13.11 4.05 -1.52
C THR A 79 -11.74 3.43 -1.36
N LEU A 80 -11.29 3.28 -0.11
CA LEU A 80 -10.13 2.47 0.24
C LEU A 80 -10.61 1.08 0.63
N VAL A 81 -10.22 0.06 -0.12
CA VAL A 81 -10.52 -1.33 0.22
C VAL A 81 -9.26 -1.97 0.77
N LEU A 82 -9.26 -2.29 2.06
CA LEU A 82 -8.19 -3.03 2.72
C LEU A 82 -8.47 -4.52 2.54
N GLU A 83 -7.62 -5.23 1.81
CA GLU A 83 -7.80 -6.65 1.48
C GLU A 83 -6.85 -7.56 2.24
N ASP A 84 -5.70 -7.06 2.66
CA ASP A 84 -4.76 -7.77 3.51
C ASP A 84 -4.53 -6.94 4.76
N TYR A 85 -5.12 -7.36 5.88
CA TYR A 85 -5.00 -6.66 7.15
C TYR A 85 -4.98 -7.62 8.34
N LEU A 86 -4.39 -7.14 9.41
CA LEU A 86 -4.32 -7.82 10.68
C LEU A 86 -4.63 -6.84 11.81
N PHE A 87 -5.10 -7.37 12.91
CA PHE A 87 -5.30 -6.60 14.14
C PHE A 87 -5.03 -7.45 15.37
N ASP A 88 -4.63 -6.78 16.46
CA ASP A 88 -4.41 -7.41 17.75
C ASP A 88 -5.75 -7.75 18.40
N VAL A 89 -5.94 -8.99 18.77
CA VAL A 89 -7.19 -9.50 19.38
C VAL A 89 -7.14 -9.59 20.89
N ASP A 90 -5.98 -9.43 21.50
CA ASP A 90 -5.84 -9.54 22.97
C ASP A 90 -4.75 -8.60 23.50
N VAL A 91 -5.15 -7.37 23.78
CA VAL A 91 -4.28 -6.33 24.34
C VAL A 91 -3.89 -6.61 25.81
N ASN A 92 -4.57 -7.56 26.47
CA ASN A 92 -4.38 -7.84 27.89
C ASN A 92 -3.64 -9.15 28.20
N SER A 93 -3.18 -9.90 27.20
CA SER A 93 -2.40 -11.10 27.46
C SER A 93 -0.93 -10.75 27.65
N GLU A 94 -0.42 -10.94 28.87
CA GLU A 94 0.99 -10.73 29.20
C GLU A 94 1.95 -11.64 28.40
N GLU A 95 1.45 -12.64 27.68
CA GLU A 95 2.32 -13.67 27.11
C GLU A 95 2.55 -13.59 25.60
N ARG A 96 1.61 -13.17 24.77
CA ARG A 96 1.80 -12.96 23.31
C ARG A 96 0.64 -12.21 22.69
N ARG A 97 0.94 -11.26 21.81
CA ARG A 97 -0.05 -10.64 20.93
C ARG A 97 -0.57 -11.67 19.93
N HIS A 98 -1.88 -11.83 19.88
CA HIS A 98 -2.55 -12.67 18.92
C HIS A 98 -3.10 -11.78 17.79
N PHE A 99 -2.68 -12.02 16.56
CA PHE A 99 -3.20 -11.30 15.42
C PHE A 99 -4.29 -12.13 14.72
N ALA A 100 -5.42 -11.48 14.42
CA ALA A 100 -6.43 -12.03 13.55
C ALA A 100 -6.18 -11.53 12.11
N TYR A 101 -6.38 -12.43 11.15
CA TYR A 101 -6.22 -12.21 9.72
C TYR A 101 -7.56 -12.48 9.02
N PRO A 102 -8.47 -11.52 8.95
CA PRO A 102 -9.74 -11.73 8.28
C PRO A 102 -9.54 -11.99 6.79
N SER A 103 -10.42 -12.81 6.22
CA SER A 103 -10.41 -13.12 4.79
C SER A 103 -11.35 -12.23 3.97
N GLN A 104 -12.12 -11.36 4.64
CA GLN A 104 -13.06 -10.45 3.99
C GLN A 104 -12.42 -9.07 3.81
N PRO A 105 -12.62 -8.40 2.67
CA PRO A 105 -12.19 -7.02 2.50
C PRO A 105 -12.85 -6.08 3.49
N LEU A 106 -12.10 -5.08 3.95
CA LEU A 106 -12.60 -3.99 4.80
C LEU A 106 -12.73 -2.72 3.95
N PRO A 107 -13.92 -2.38 3.45
CA PRO A 107 -14.15 -1.16 2.70
C PRO A 107 -14.25 0.04 3.63
N CYS A 108 -13.61 1.14 3.22
CA CYS A 108 -13.63 2.42 3.90
C CYS A 108 -13.97 3.52 2.91
N GLU A 109 -14.88 4.43 3.24
CA GLU A 109 -14.95 5.69 2.51
C GLU A 109 -13.66 6.47 2.76
N ALA A 110 -13.03 6.96 1.68
CA ALA A 110 -11.80 7.75 1.76
C ALA A 110 -11.99 9.05 0.98
N ARG A 111 -12.10 10.17 1.69
CA ARG A 111 -12.24 11.50 1.07
C ARG A 111 -10.91 12.22 1.13
N VAL A 112 -10.27 12.34 -0.03
CA VAL A 112 -9.02 13.09 -0.19
C VAL A 112 -9.33 14.54 -0.49
N ASN A 113 -8.97 15.46 0.41
CA ASN A 113 -9.20 16.89 0.29
C ASN A 113 -7.90 17.60 -0.12
N GLU A 114 -7.82 18.01 -1.39
CA GLU A 114 -6.70 18.80 -1.97
C GLU A 114 -5.30 18.21 -1.70
N GLY A 115 -5.19 16.88 -1.48
CA GLY A 115 -3.92 16.24 -1.10
C GLY A 115 -3.42 16.57 0.32
N LYS A 116 -4.14 17.40 1.09
CA LYS A 116 -3.73 17.84 2.42
C LYS A 116 -4.34 17.03 3.56
N GLN A 117 -5.48 16.41 3.30
CA GLN A 117 -6.22 15.62 4.28
C GLN A 117 -6.86 14.41 3.62
N VAL A 118 -6.94 13.32 4.37
CA VAL A 118 -7.75 12.15 4.04
C VAL A 118 -8.69 11.89 5.20
N VAL A 119 -10.00 11.86 4.94
CA VAL A 119 -10.98 11.40 5.92
C VAL A 119 -11.28 9.95 5.62
N LEU A 120 -11.04 9.07 6.57
CA LEU A 120 -11.22 7.63 6.46
C LEU A 120 -12.36 7.17 7.37
N LEU A 121 -13.33 6.46 6.81
CA LEU A 121 -14.50 5.95 7.52
C LEU A 121 -14.77 4.50 7.09
N PRO A 122 -14.48 3.50 7.94
CA PRO A 122 -14.89 2.12 7.69
C PRO A 122 -16.41 2.05 7.49
N THR A 123 -16.85 1.29 6.49
CA THR A 123 -18.28 1.13 6.17
C THR A 123 -18.86 -0.15 6.75
N VAL A 124 -18.04 -0.98 7.37
CA VAL A 124 -18.41 -2.25 8.02
C VAL A 124 -17.89 -2.23 9.45
N ASP A 125 -18.70 -2.66 10.39
CA ASP A 125 -18.29 -2.89 11.77
C ASP A 125 -17.41 -4.14 11.84
N LEU A 126 -16.19 -4.00 12.34
CA LEU A 126 -15.26 -5.11 12.52
C LEU A 126 -15.83 -6.20 13.45
N ARG A 127 -16.75 -5.85 14.36
CA ARG A 127 -17.47 -6.82 15.21
C ARG A 127 -18.36 -7.75 14.42
N GLU A 128 -18.99 -7.26 13.35
CA GLU A 128 -19.80 -8.09 12.43
C GLU A 128 -18.97 -9.11 11.67
N MET A 129 -17.66 -8.87 11.57
CA MET A 129 -16.70 -9.77 10.92
C MET A 129 -16.20 -10.88 11.86
N GLY A 130 -16.84 -11.09 13.02
CA GLY A 130 -16.54 -12.17 13.96
C GLY A 130 -15.39 -11.83 14.93
N VAL A 131 -14.98 -10.59 14.99
CA VAL A 131 -13.92 -10.13 15.86
C VAL A 131 -14.52 -9.73 17.20
N THR A 132 -14.49 -10.65 18.16
CA THR A 132 -15.23 -10.53 19.44
C THR A 132 -14.51 -9.81 20.56
N LYS A 133 -13.21 -9.55 20.42
CA LYS A 133 -12.39 -8.87 21.45
C LYS A 133 -11.41 -7.93 20.77
N ILE A 134 -11.81 -6.70 20.58
CA ILE A 134 -10.90 -5.64 20.17
C ILE A 134 -11.04 -4.50 21.18
N SER A 135 -9.92 -4.03 21.68
CA SER A 135 -9.75 -2.59 21.84
C SER A 135 -9.79 -2.06 20.43
N GLU A 136 -10.94 -1.54 20.00
CA GLU A 136 -11.26 -1.24 18.61
C GLU A 136 -10.08 -0.54 17.95
N PRO A 137 -9.41 -1.16 16.93
CA PRO A 137 -8.46 -0.41 16.14
C PRO A 137 -9.26 0.62 15.35
N ASP A 138 -9.48 1.75 15.96
CA ASP A 138 -10.20 2.84 15.33
C ASP A 138 -9.29 3.44 14.26
N ILE A 139 -9.46 2.99 13.03
CA ILE A 139 -8.82 3.57 11.84
C ILE A 139 -9.60 4.75 11.30
N SER A 140 -10.79 5.05 11.86
CA SER A 140 -11.59 6.19 11.43
C SER A 140 -10.96 7.51 11.81
N GLY A 141 -11.23 8.57 11.04
CA GLY A 141 -10.85 9.91 11.40
C GLY A 141 -10.22 10.73 10.27
N THR A 142 -9.67 11.87 10.65
CA THR A 142 -9.05 12.81 9.73
C THR A 142 -7.53 12.71 9.81
N TYR A 143 -6.94 12.27 8.72
CA TYR A 143 -5.50 12.17 8.54
C TYR A 143 -4.99 13.43 7.84
N LYS A 144 -4.03 14.12 8.42
CA LYS A 144 -3.40 15.31 7.83
C LYS A 144 -2.08 14.94 7.18
N TYR A 145 -1.83 15.50 6.01
CA TYR A 145 -0.54 15.34 5.33
C TYR A 145 0.58 15.87 6.23
N LYS A 146 1.57 15.01 6.44
CA LYS A 146 2.78 15.36 7.16
C LYS A 146 3.82 15.83 6.13
N SER A 147 3.85 17.14 5.83
CA SER A 147 5.00 17.70 5.10
C SER A 147 6.22 17.59 5.99
N GLY A 148 7.22 16.84 5.57
CA GLY A 148 8.39 16.59 6.40
C GLY A 148 9.22 17.83 6.63
N GLU A 149 9.55 18.09 7.86
CA GLU A 149 10.86 18.61 8.19
C GLU A 149 11.85 17.46 7.94
N GLY A 150 12.53 17.55 6.82
CA GLY A 150 13.45 16.52 6.35
C GLY A 150 12.71 15.47 5.54
N GLU A 151 12.75 15.63 4.25
CA GLU A 151 12.49 14.59 3.25
C GLU A 151 13.55 13.48 3.34
N SER A 152 13.78 12.94 4.54
CA SER A 152 14.28 11.60 4.63
C SER A 152 13.06 10.72 4.33
N SER A 153 12.92 10.42 3.08
CA SER A 153 12.00 9.40 2.57
C SER A 153 12.20 8.02 3.25
N GLU A 154 13.02 7.95 4.27
CA GLU A 154 13.38 6.76 5.04
C GLU A 154 12.21 6.20 5.85
N GLY A 155 11.29 7.04 6.32
CA GLY A 155 10.11 6.57 7.07
C GLY A 155 8.89 6.21 6.22
N ALA A 156 8.90 6.51 4.92
CA ALA A 156 7.75 6.34 4.02
C ALA A 156 7.99 5.21 3.00
N SER A 157 8.45 4.06 3.45
CA SER A 157 8.60 2.86 2.62
C SER A 157 7.42 1.92 2.76
N ALA A 158 7.06 1.24 1.67
CA ALA A 158 6.20 0.06 1.75
C ALA A 158 6.87 -0.95 2.68
N ASP A 159 6.07 -1.71 3.41
CA ASP A 159 6.59 -2.92 4.02
C ASP A 159 6.48 -4.11 3.04
N TYR A 160 7.05 -5.24 3.41
CA TYR A 160 6.96 -6.47 2.64
C TYR A 160 5.52 -6.83 2.24
N ARG A 161 4.55 -6.66 3.16
CA ARG A 161 3.14 -6.99 2.93
C ARG A 161 2.55 -6.15 1.80
N LEU A 162 2.82 -4.84 1.82
CA LEU A 162 2.37 -3.96 0.74
C LEU A 162 3.08 -4.27 -0.58
N ALA A 163 4.37 -4.58 -0.55
CA ALA A 163 5.12 -4.96 -1.75
C ALA A 163 4.58 -6.25 -2.39
N LEU A 164 4.27 -7.28 -1.59
CA LEU A 164 3.65 -8.52 -2.07
C LEU A 164 2.22 -8.27 -2.56
N TYR A 165 1.44 -7.47 -1.84
CA TYR A 165 0.09 -7.09 -2.26
C TYR A 165 0.10 -6.36 -3.60
N PHE A 166 1.01 -5.41 -3.79
CA PHE A 166 1.22 -4.72 -5.07
C PHE A 166 1.48 -5.71 -6.22
N LEU A 167 2.37 -6.67 -6.04
CA LEU A 167 2.64 -7.70 -7.05
C LEU A 167 1.40 -8.54 -7.39
N LYS A 168 0.59 -8.89 -6.39
CA LYS A 168 -0.66 -9.66 -6.58
C LYS A 168 -1.73 -8.90 -7.38
N LYS A 169 -1.65 -7.58 -7.46
CA LYS A 169 -2.54 -6.73 -8.26
C LYS A 169 -2.05 -6.52 -9.69
N LEU A 170 -0.81 -6.88 -10.01
CA LEU A 170 -0.33 -6.82 -11.38
C LEU A 170 -0.91 -7.97 -12.21
N PRO A 171 -1.14 -7.77 -13.52
CA PRO A 171 -1.60 -8.81 -14.43
C PRO A 171 -0.68 -10.05 -14.43
N VAL A 172 -1.25 -11.25 -14.51
CA VAL A 172 -0.51 -12.52 -14.49
C VAL A 172 0.48 -12.62 -15.66
N GLU A 173 0.15 -12.07 -16.82
CA GLU A 173 1.04 -12.00 -17.98
C GLU A 173 2.30 -11.17 -17.70
N ASN A 174 2.23 -10.23 -16.78
CA ASN A 174 3.37 -9.44 -16.33
C ASN A 174 4.18 -10.20 -15.28
N THR A 175 3.52 -10.65 -14.22
CA THR A 175 4.16 -11.38 -13.13
C THR A 175 4.68 -12.76 -13.59
N GLY A 176 3.99 -13.40 -14.50
CA GLY A 176 4.33 -14.74 -15.01
C GLY A 176 3.88 -15.89 -14.11
N LEU A 177 3.30 -15.56 -12.94
CA LEU A 177 2.72 -16.51 -12.00
C LEU A 177 1.43 -15.90 -11.44
N ASP A 178 0.42 -16.73 -11.18
CA ASP A 178 -0.75 -16.34 -10.38
C ASP A 178 -0.35 -16.30 -8.91
N LEU A 179 0.06 -15.14 -8.44
CA LEU A 179 0.53 -14.92 -7.07
C LEU A 179 -0.58 -15.00 -6.01
N CYS A 180 -1.85 -15.10 -6.43
CA CYS A 180 -2.98 -15.36 -5.55
C CYS A 180 -3.22 -16.86 -5.32
N SER A 181 -2.56 -17.73 -6.11
CA SER A 181 -2.67 -19.19 -5.96
C SER A 181 -2.07 -19.66 -4.64
N LYS A 182 -2.75 -20.62 -4.00
CA LYS A 182 -2.27 -21.34 -2.81
C LYS A 182 -1.12 -22.32 -3.12
N ASP A 183 -0.74 -22.43 -4.37
CA ASP A 183 0.34 -23.33 -4.83
C ASP A 183 1.73 -22.74 -4.56
N TYR A 184 1.79 -21.49 -4.13
CA TYR A 184 3.04 -20.79 -3.88
C TYR A 184 3.18 -20.38 -2.42
N ARG A 185 4.41 -20.51 -1.93
CA ARG A 185 4.89 -19.95 -0.68
C ARG A 185 5.82 -18.78 -0.98
N PHE A 186 5.75 -17.77 -0.15
CA PHE A 186 6.56 -16.55 -0.28
C PHE A 186 7.53 -16.44 0.89
N ASP A 187 8.73 -15.98 0.57
CA ASP A 187 9.74 -15.55 1.53
C ASP A 187 10.34 -14.24 1.05
N TYR A 188 11.03 -13.50 1.90
CA TYR A 188 11.54 -12.19 1.52
C TYR A 188 12.84 -11.83 2.22
N ASP A 189 13.59 -10.93 1.57
CA ASP A 189 14.75 -10.25 2.12
C ASP A 189 14.61 -8.74 1.86
N VAL A 190 15.04 -7.95 2.84
CA VAL A 190 14.97 -6.48 2.79
C VAL A 190 16.31 -5.88 2.42
N THR A 191 17.37 -6.68 2.44
CA THR A 191 18.73 -6.19 2.28
C THR A 191 19.21 -6.26 0.85
N GLY A 192 19.57 -5.13 0.29
CA GLY A 192 20.63 -4.91 -0.69
C GLY A 192 20.83 -5.97 -1.78
N ALA A 193 19.76 -6.57 -2.30
CA ALA A 193 19.87 -7.49 -3.44
C ALA A 193 20.55 -6.83 -4.64
N TRP A 194 20.48 -5.53 -4.74
CA TRP A 194 21.10 -4.72 -5.79
C TRP A 194 22.63 -4.62 -5.64
N GLU A 195 23.18 -4.70 -4.44
CA GLU A 195 24.63 -4.63 -4.23
C GLU A 195 25.39 -5.83 -4.78
N GLN A 196 24.70 -6.96 -4.96
CA GLN A 196 25.33 -8.24 -5.32
C GLN A 196 25.25 -8.60 -6.81
N ASN A 197 24.44 -7.89 -7.60
CA ASN A 197 24.18 -8.29 -9.00
C ASN A 197 24.21 -7.10 -9.96
N ASN A 198 25.35 -6.86 -10.61
CA ASN A 198 25.54 -5.79 -11.57
C ASN A 198 24.55 -5.79 -12.75
N VAL A 199 24.01 -6.94 -13.12
CA VAL A 199 23.01 -7.07 -14.20
C VAL A 199 21.68 -6.50 -13.73
N LEU A 200 21.26 -6.78 -12.49
CA LEU A 200 20.01 -6.24 -11.93
C LEU A 200 20.09 -4.73 -11.74
N ASN A 201 21.25 -4.21 -11.36
CA ASN A 201 21.45 -2.78 -11.13
C ASN A 201 21.13 -1.92 -12.37
N SER A 202 21.30 -2.46 -13.57
CA SER A 202 20.95 -1.75 -14.81
C SER A 202 19.44 -1.56 -15.02
N TYR A 203 18.60 -2.31 -14.26
CA TYR A 203 17.14 -2.26 -14.31
C TYR A 203 16.50 -1.62 -13.08
N MET A 204 17.30 -1.34 -12.04
CA MET A 204 16.84 -0.82 -10.76
C MET A 204 16.99 0.70 -10.68
N LEU A 205 16.00 1.34 -10.07
CA LEU A 205 16.10 2.74 -9.64
C LEU A 205 16.89 2.81 -8.32
N PRO A 206 17.50 3.96 -7.99
CA PRO A 206 18.11 4.17 -6.69
C PRO A 206 17.12 3.98 -5.54
N GLY A 207 17.51 3.27 -4.49
CA GLY A 207 16.70 3.04 -3.28
C GLY A 207 16.69 1.58 -2.85
N ASP A 208 15.93 1.30 -1.78
CA ASP A 208 15.80 -0.02 -1.20
C ASP A 208 14.78 -0.88 -1.96
N TYR A 209 15.00 -2.19 -1.97
CA TYR A 209 14.12 -3.17 -2.60
C TYR A 209 13.80 -4.30 -1.64
N TYR A 210 12.57 -4.81 -1.77
CA TYR A 210 12.17 -6.10 -1.24
C TYR A 210 12.47 -7.17 -2.29
N ALA A 211 13.30 -8.15 -1.95
CA ALA A 211 13.47 -9.36 -2.72
C ALA A 211 12.42 -10.37 -2.23
N ILE A 212 11.45 -10.70 -3.08
CA ILE A 212 10.37 -11.64 -2.76
C ILE A 212 10.62 -12.93 -3.53
N TYR A 213 10.90 -14.00 -2.80
CA TYR A 213 11.17 -15.31 -3.32
C TYR A 213 9.90 -16.14 -3.37
N VAL A 214 9.64 -16.78 -4.51
CA VAL A 214 8.46 -17.62 -4.72
C VAL A 214 8.88 -19.07 -4.85
N TYR A 215 8.30 -19.90 -4.01
CA TYR A 215 8.54 -21.34 -3.98
C TYR A 215 7.26 -22.08 -4.37
N ASN A 216 7.42 -23.15 -5.17
CA ASN A 216 6.32 -24.05 -5.51
C ASN A 216 6.05 -25.05 -4.36
N LYS A 217 5.10 -25.97 -4.57
CA LYS A 217 4.75 -27.04 -3.60
C LYS A 217 5.89 -28.02 -3.29
N ASN A 218 6.88 -28.11 -4.16
CA ASN A 218 8.07 -28.96 -3.96
C ASN A 218 9.19 -28.21 -3.23
N ASP A 219 8.92 -27.00 -2.74
CA ASP A 219 9.89 -26.11 -2.11
C ASP A 219 11.03 -25.66 -3.05
N GLU A 220 10.78 -25.68 -4.36
CA GLU A 220 11.71 -25.18 -5.37
C GLU A 220 11.46 -23.69 -5.62
N LYS A 221 12.52 -22.88 -5.61
CA LYS A 221 12.43 -21.45 -5.95
C LYS A 221 12.20 -21.29 -7.44
N VAL A 222 11.02 -20.80 -7.82
CA VAL A 222 10.58 -20.67 -9.22
C VAL A 222 10.71 -19.25 -9.76
N MET A 223 10.67 -18.24 -8.88
CA MET A 223 10.72 -16.83 -9.26
C MET A 223 11.29 -15.99 -8.13
N THR A 224 11.93 -14.88 -8.48
CA THR A 224 12.27 -13.80 -7.55
C THR A 224 11.71 -12.50 -8.10
N TYR A 225 11.03 -11.74 -7.26
CA TYR A 225 10.59 -10.38 -7.56
C TYR A 225 11.40 -9.41 -6.73
N TYR A 226 11.78 -8.29 -7.35
CA TYR A 226 12.40 -7.16 -6.68
C TYR A 226 11.43 -6.00 -6.77
N VAL A 227 10.95 -5.51 -5.64
CA VAL A 227 9.97 -4.42 -5.55
C VAL A 227 10.59 -3.25 -4.80
N HIS A 228 10.68 -2.11 -5.45
CA HIS A 228 11.18 -0.88 -4.83
C HIS A 228 10.33 -0.50 -3.61
N SER A 229 10.97 -0.07 -2.53
CA SER A 229 10.32 0.29 -1.26
C SER A 229 9.24 1.37 -1.39
N LYS A 230 9.24 2.15 -2.46
CA LYS A 230 8.21 3.15 -2.79
C LYS A 230 7.26 2.69 -3.90
N LEU A 231 7.29 1.42 -4.30
CA LEU A 231 6.51 0.84 -5.41
C LEU A 231 6.76 1.51 -6.79
N TRP A 232 7.90 2.16 -6.97
CA TRP A 232 8.21 2.89 -8.22
C TRP A 232 8.75 2.00 -9.32
N ASN A 233 9.31 0.88 -8.93
CA ASN A 233 9.90 -0.09 -9.85
C ASN A 233 9.65 -1.50 -9.33
N ALA A 234 9.39 -2.43 -10.23
CA ALA A 234 9.34 -3.85 -9.90
C ALA A 234 9.91 -4.67 -11.05
N LEU A 235 10.67 -5.68 -10.71
CA LEU A 235 11.32 -6.61 -11.62
C LEU A 235 10.97 -8.04 -11.27
N ARG A 236 11.00 -8.94 -12.23
CA ARG A 236 11.04 -10.39 -11.98
C ARG A 236 12.29 -11.01 -12.56
N VAL A 237 12.79 -12.04 -11.88
CA VAL A 237 13.89 -12.88 -12.34
C VAL A 237 13.43 -14.34 -12.25
N ASN A 238 13.39 -15.04 -13.39
CA ASN A 238 13.01 -16.46 -13.42
C ASN A 238 14.19 -17.36 -13.04
N ALA A 239 13.94 -18.68 -12.97
CA ALA A 239 14.96 -19.67 -12.63
C ALA A 239 16.14 -19.69 -13.62
N ALA A 240 15.96 -19.26 -14.87
CA ALA A 240 17.03 -19.14 -15.88
C ALA A 240 17.86 -17.85 -15.73
N GLY A 241 17.50 -16.95 -14.81
CA GLY A 241 18.15 -15.67 -14.61
C GLY A 241 17.69 -14.55 -15.57
N GLU A 242 16.62 -14.77 -16.34
CA GLU A 242 16.06 -13.76 -17.22
C GLU A 242 15.33 -12.69 -16.43
N VAL A 243 15.65 -11.42 -16.70
CA VAL A 243 15.08 -10.26 -16.04
C VAL A 243 13.97 -9.65 -16.89
N LYS A 244 12.83 -9.34 -16.28
CA LYS A 244 11.74 -8.56 -16.90
C LYS A 244 11.30 -7.44 -15.97
N ILE A 245 11.23 -6.21 -16.50
CA ILE A 245 10.61 -5.08 -15.81
C ILE A 245 9.09 -5.29 -15.80
N LEU A 246 8.47 -5.19 -14.62
CA LEU A 246 7.02 -5.28 -14.44
C LEU A 246 6.36 -3.90 -14.46
N CYS A 247 7.00 -2.95 -13.81
CA CYS A 247 6.69 -1.52 -13.87
C CYS A 247 7.97 -0.72 -13.61
N SER A 248 8.04 0.47 -14.19
CA SER A 248 9.10 1.43 -13.91
C SER A 248 8.49 2.82 -13.96
N ASN A 249 8.78 3.63 -12.97
CA ASN A 249 8.37 5.02 -12.94
C ASN A 249 9.50 5.89 -13.50
N ASP A 250 9.58 5.98 -14.82
CA ASP A 250 10.60 6.76 -15.53
C ASP A 250 10.47 8.28 -15.32
N ALA A 251 9.43 8.74 -14.60
CA ALA A 251 9.19 10.16 -14.33
C ALA A 251 9.99 10.70 -13.13
N ILE A 252 10.87 9.87 -12.53
CA ILE A 252 11.74 10.28 -11.43
C ILE A 252 13.17 10.40 -11.99
N GLY A 253 13.38 11.38 -12.82
CA GLY A 253 14.66 11.83 -13.36
C GLY A 253 14.90 13.27 -12.99
#